data_ca349e8fdcec799c931a0893f2eae05f
#
_entry.id   ca349e8fdcec799c931a0893f2eae05f
#
_cell.length_a   1.000
_cell.length_b   1.000
_cell.length_c   1.000
_cell.angle_alpha   90.00
_cell.angle_beta   90.00
_cell.angle_gamma   90.00
#
_symmetry.space_group_name_H-M   'P 1'
#
loop_
_entity.id
_entity.type
_entity.pdbx_description
1 polymer ?
#
loop_
_entity_poly.entity_id
_entity_poly.type
_entity_poly.pdbx_seq_one_letter_code
_entity_poly.pdbx_strand_id
1 'polypeptide(L)'
;MRGKVLLLRRGTLLLILTALVAAGIFMVVGGPGFISASAAKRQLPIYSVEREEKVCAISFDAAWGNEDTQALIDILGKYNVKATFFVVGDWVDKYPESVKALHDAGHEVMNHSLHHDHYNALTADQVVADVTACNEKIAAITGVTPCLIRCPYGEYDDHVISAIRSMGMEPIQWDVDSLDWKDLPAGEITERVVSRVQPGSIVLFHNAALHTPEALPAILETLLQEGYTFVPISELILPGEYNVDYTIDHTGRQLPAQPSSSPR
;
A
#
# COMPACT_ATOMS: atom_id res chain seq x y z
N MET A 1 25.76 -77.37 -0.18
CA MET A 1 25.19 -76.32 0.75
C MET A 1 23.69 -76.32 0.54
N ARG A 2 22.87 -76.74 1.54
CA ARG A 2 21.39 -76.71 1.44
C ARG A 2 20.95 -75.29 1.90
N GLY A 3 20.46 -74.44 0.96
CA GLY A 3 19.86 -73.17 1.30
C GLY A 3 18.54 -73.32 2.07
N LYS A 4 18.43 -72.79 3.25
CA LYS A 4 17.16 -72.70 4.01
C LYS A 4 16.25 -71.70 3.38
N VAL A 5 15.15 -72.11 2.77
CA VAL A 5 14.08 -71.23 2.31
C VAL A 5 13.25 -70.86 3.52
N LEU A 6 13.26 -69.55 3.82
CA LEU A 6 12.45 -69.01 4.91
C LEU A 6 11.05 -68.73 4.36
N LEU A 7 10.07 -69.56 4.72
CA LEU A 7 8.65 -69.38 4.38
C LEU A 7 8.03 -68.39 5.40
N LEU A 8 7.93 -67.06 5.02
CA LEU A 8 7.20 -66.10 5.83
C LEU A 8 5.68 -66.35 5.69
N ARG A 9 4.97 -66.42 6.82
CA ARG A 9 3.49 -66.45 6.83
C ARG A 9 2.95 -65.10 6.24
N ARG A 10 1.83 -65.22 5.47
CA ARG A 10 1.19 -64.02 4.84
C ARG A 10 0.98 -62.86 5.81
N GLY A 11 0.63 -63.15 7.10
CA GLY A 11 0.48 -62.12 8.14
C GLY A 11 1.78 -61.39 8.52
N THR A 12 2.92 -62.11 8.51
CA THR A 12 4.24 -61.49 8.80
C THR A 12 4.70 -60.61 7.64
N LEU A 13 4.38 -60.99 6.40
CA LEU A 13 4.66 -60.15 5.23
C LEU A 13 3.85 -58.84 5.23
N LEU A 14 2.57 -58.93 5.64
CA LEU A 14 1.68 -57.77 5.75
C LEU A 14 2.18 -56.82 6.86
N LEU A 15 2.60 -57.34 8.01
CA LEU A 15 3.17 -56.52 9.09
C LEU A 15 4.47 -55.79 8.69
N ILE A 16 5.34 -56.45 7.93
CA ILE A 16 6.57 -55.84 7.44
C ILE A 16 6.23 -54.74 6.42
N LEU A 17 5.25 -54.99 5.55
CA LEU A 17 4.84 -53.98 4.55
C LEU A 17 4.20 -52.72 5.21
N THR A 18 3.33 -52.95 6.22
CA THR A 18 2.75 -51.84 6.97
C THR A 18 3.78 -51.06 7.79
N ALA A 19 4.76 -51.74 8.38
CA ALA A 19 5.87 -51.10 9.08
C ALA A 19 6.77 -50.30 8.14
N LEU A 20 7.04 -50.76 6.94
CA LEU A 20 7.81 -50.04 5.92
C LEU A 20 7.05 -48.83 5.39
N VAL A 21 5.74 -48.94 5.17
CA VAL A 21 4.88 -47.81 4.77
C VAL A 21 4.80 -46.77 5.90
N ALA A 22 4.63 -47.18 7.14
CA ALA A 22 4.62 -46.30 8.31
C ALA A 22 5.98 -45.61 8.51
N ALA A 23 7.10 -46.33 8.32
CA ALA A 23 8.45 -45.73 8.37
C ALA A 23 8.70 -44.78 7.21
N GLY A 24 8.19 -45.09 6.01
CA GLY A 24 8.23 -44.18 4.86
C GLY A 24 7.43 -42.90 5.11
N ILE A 25 6.22 -43.03 5.66
CA ILE A 25 5.39 -41.85 6.03
C ILE A 25 6.08 -41.06 7.15
N PHE A 26 6.67 -41.71 8.16
CA PHE A 26 7.40 -41.07 9.24
C PHE A 26 8.64 -40.30 8.72
N MET A 27 9.37 -40.90 7.77
CA MET A 27 10.53 -40.22 7.12
C MET A 27 10.11 -39.04 6.25
N VAL A 28 8.94 -39.10 5.63
CA VAL A 28 8.38 -38.02 4.81
C VAL A 28 7.73 -36.92 5.69
N VAL A 29 7.11 -37.31 6.83
CA VAL A 29 6.32 -36.38 7.67
C VAL A 29 7.04 -35.98 8.97
N GLY A 30 8.03 -36.73 9.45
CA GLY A 30 8.66 -36.51 10.76
C GLY A 30 10.19 -36.51 10.81
N GLY A 31 10.88 -36.56 9.68
CA GLY A 31 12.35 -36.51 9.67
C GLY A 31 12.90 -35.14 10.07
N PRO A 32 14.10 -35.03 10.67
CA PRO A 32 14.72 -33.76 11.10
C PRO A 32 15.17 -32.88 9.94
N GLY A 33 14.44 -32.88 8.85
CA GLY A 33 14.67 -32.10 7.63
C GLY A 33 13.40 -31.47 7.08
N PHE A 34 12.27 -31.45 7.80
CA PHE A 34 11.17 -30.59 7.46
C PHE A 34 11.62 -29.15 7.72
N ILE A 35 12.25 -28.56 6.72
CA ILE A 35 12.20 -27.12 6.55
C ILE A 35 10.70 -26.84 6.39
N SER A 36 10.05 -26.40 7.47
CA SER A 36 8.79 -25.69 7.37
C SER A 36 9.08 -24.59 6.37
N ALA A 37 8.60 -24.73 5.16
CA ALA A 37 8.51 -23.59 4.26
C ALA A 37 7.57 -22.63 4.99
N SER A 38 8.13 -21.76 5.80
CA SER A 38 7.42 -20.59 6.30
C SER A 38 6.91 -19.93 5.02
N ALA A 39 5.61 -20.02 4.77
CA ALA A 39 5.01 -19.29 3.65
C ALA A 39 5.50 -17.86 3.82
N ALA A 40 6.28 -17.37 2.86
CA ALA A 40 6.82 -16.02 2.93
C ALA A 40 5.64 -15.10 3.20
N LYS A 41 5.73 -14.31 4.27
CA LYS A 41 4.64 -13.40 4.65
C LYS A 41 4.43 -12.45 3.47
N ARG A 42 3.20 -12.40 2.93
CA ARG A 42 2.84 -11.51 1.83
C ARG A 42 3.27 -10.08 2.18
N GLN A 43 3.94 -9.43 1.25
CA GLN A 43 4.30 -8.03 1.40
C GLN A 43 3.09 -7.14 1.13
N LEU A 44 2.86 -6.19 2.00
CA LEU A 44 1.73 -5.26 1.89
C LEU A 44 2.25 -3.82 1.81
N PRO A 45 1.59 -2.95 1.04
CA PRO A 45 1.75 -1.50 1.15
C PRO A 45 1.10 -0.99 2.45
N ILE A 46 1.29 0.28 2.77
CA ILE A 46 0.67 0.93 3.91
C ILE A 46 -0.74 1.41 3.52
N TYR A 47 -1.76 0.92 4.24
CA TYR A 47 -3.16 1.32 4.08
C TYR A 47 -3.60 2.34 5.12
N SER A 48 -3.04 2.25 6.32
CA SER A 48 -3.27 3.16 7.45
C SER A 48 -2.11 3.05 8.43
N VAL A 49 -2.08 3.92 9.42
CA VAL A 49 -1.02 3.96 10.43
C VAL A 49 -1.61 3.84 11.83
N GLU A 50 -0.96 3.15 12.74
CA GLU A 50 -1.36 3.16 14.14
C GLU A 50 -1.05 4.52 14.77
N ARG A 51 -2.09 5.24 15.17
CA ARG A 51 -2.01 6.53 15.83
C ARG A 51 -3.00 6.58 17.00
N GLU A 52 -2.58 7.16 18.10
CA GLU A 52 -3.46 7.45 19.24
C GLU A 52 -4.19 8.78 19.05
N GLU A 53 -3.50 9.76 18.47
CA GLU A 53 -4.05 11.09 18.19
C GLU A 53 -4.97 11.02 16.96
N LYS A 54 -5.99 11.88 16.95
CA LYS A 54 -6.89 12.06 15.82
C LYS A 54 -6.17 12.79 14.69
N VAL A 55 -5.32 12.08 13.97
CA VAL A 55 -4.61 12.54 12.77
C VAL A 55 -4.95 11.62 11.60
N CYS A 56 -5.14 12.19 10.41
CA CYS A 56 -5.37 11.44 9.18
C CYS A 56 -4.77 12.17 7.99
N ALA A 57 -4.69 11.49 6.84
CA ALA A 57 -4.23 12.08 5.58
C ALA A 57 -5.33 12.02 4.52
N ILE A 58 -5.44 13.09 3.74
CA ILE A 58 -6.24 13.13 2.52
C ILE A 58 -5.31 13.02 1.34
N SER A 59 -5.66 12.17 0.39
CA SER A 59 -4.88 11.96 -0.83
C SER A 59 -5.75 11.92 -2.07
N PHE A 60 -5.15 12.32 -3.19
CA PHE A 60 -5.79 12.37 -4.50
C PHE A 60 -4.93 11.60 -5.51
N ASP A 61 -5.56 10.73 -6.31
CA ASP A 61 -4.93 10.14 -7.48
C ASP A 61 -5.26 11.00 -8.70
N ALA A 62 -4.24 11.53 -9.38
CA ALA A 62 -4.37 12.45 -10.50
C ALA A 62 -3.87 11.80 -11.80
N ALA A 63 -4.81 11.34 -12.62
CA ALA A 63 -4.55 10.66 -13.88
C ALA A 63 -5.29 11.26 -15.07
N TRP A 64 -6.42 11.96 -14.83
CA TRP A 64 -7.25 12.55 -15.88
C TRP A 64 -7.22 14.06 -15.81
N GLY A 65 -8.15 14.78 -16.35
CA GLY A 65 -8.30 16.24 -16.38
C GLY A 65 -7.56 17.05 -15.31
N ASN A 66 -7.70 18.36 -15.35
CA ASN A 66 -7.14 19.24 -14.31
C ASN A 66 -8.10 20.38 -13.95
N GLU A 67 -9.35 20.25 -14.36
CA GLU A 67 -10.35 21.30 -14.28
C GLU A 67 -10.67 21.70 -12.84
N ASP A 68 -10.52 20.78 -11.91
CA ASP A 68 -10.76 20.98 -10.47
C ASP A 68 -9.50 21.28 -9.65
N THR A 69 -8.30 21.21 -10.23
CA THR A 69 -7.04 21.35 -9.49
C THR A 69 -6.98 22.64 -8.67
N GLN A 70 -7.35 23.79 -9.26
CA GLN A 70 -7.36 25.06 -8.54
C GLN A 70 -8.42 25.08 -7.44
N ALA A 71 -9.60 24.53 -7.72
CA ALA A 71 -10.66 24.45 -6.71
C ALA A 71 -10.25 23.59 -5.50
N LEU A 72 -9.57 22.45 -5.73
CA LEU A 72 -9.03 21.60 -4.66
C LEU A 72 -7.99 22.37 -3.84
N ILE A 73 -7.05 23.08 -4.48
CA ILE A 73 -6.05 23.91 -3.81
C ILE A 73 -6.72 24.97 -2.94
N ASP A 74 -7.71 25.67 -3.49
CA ASP A 74 -8.41 26.77 -2.79
C ASP A 74 -9.19 26.24 -1.59
N ILE A 75 -9.88 25.10 -1.73
CA ILE A 75 -10.63 24.45 -0.65
C ILE A 75 -9.67 23.99 0.46
N LEU A 76 -8.63 23.24 0.12
CA LEU A 76 -7.64 22.77 1.09
C LEU A 76 -6.95 23.95 1.79
N GLY A 77 -6.62 25.01 1.03
CA GLY A 77 -6.04 26.24 1.56
C GLY A 77 -6.94 26.97 2.55
N LYS A 78 -8.27 27.03 2.28
CA LYS A 78 -9.26 27.65 3.18
C LYS A 78 -9.27 26.99 4.56
N TYR A 79 -9.08 25.68 4.63
CA TYR A 79 -9.05 24.91 5.89
C TYR A 79 -7.64 24.71 6.44
N ASN A 80 -6.61 25.28 5.79
CA ASN A 80 -5.20 25.10 6.12
C ASN A 80 -4.79 23.61 6.16
N VAL A 81 -5.31 22.81 5.24
CA VAL A 81 -5.01 21.40 5.09
C VAL A 81 -3.99 21.18 3.99
N LYS A 82 -2.98 20.32 4.26
CA LYS A 82 -2.05 19.84 3.25
C LYS A 82 -2.39 18.38 2.94
N ALA A 83 -2.43 18.06 1.65
CA ALA A 83 -2.79 16.75 1.13
C ALA A 83 -1.63 16.17 0.30
N THR A 84 -1.73 14.88 -0.02
CA THR A 84 -0.79 14.17 -0.90
C THR A 84 -1.45 13.88 -2.23
N PHE A 85 -0.84 14.31 -3.33
CA PHE A 85 -1.30 14.05 -4.70
C PHE A 85 -0.37 13.02 -5.35
N PHE A 86 -0.91 11.87 -5.71
CA PHE A 86 -0.21 10.86 -6.50
C PHE A 86 -0.51 11.11 -7.98
N VAL A 87 0.49 11.52 -8.74
CA VAL A 87 0.31 11.98 -10.12
C VAL A 87 0.92 11.01 -11.13
N VAL A 88 0.18 10.73 -12.21
CA VAL A 88 0.66 9.94 -13.34
C VAL A 88 1.63 10.77 -14.18
N GLY A 89 2.72 10.16 -14.68
CA GLY A 89 3.72 10.86 -15.49
C GLY A 89 3.16 11.49 -16.76
N ASP A 90 2.19 10.85 -17.43
CA ASP A 90 1.48 11.44 -18.57
C ASP A 90 0.65 12.67 -18.16
N TRP A 91 0.10 12.69 -16.95
CA TRP A 91 -0.60 13.85 -16.40
C TRP A 91 0.38 14.99 -16.08
N VAL A 92 1.58 14.66 -15.58
CA VAL A 92 2.66 15.62 -15.33
C VAL A 92 3.09 16.32 -16.63
N ASP A 93 3.28 15.55 -17.71
CA ASP A 93 3.63 16.10 -19.02
C ASP A 93 2.52 17.01 -19.58
N LYS A 94 1.28 16.61 -19.38
CA LYS A 94 0.12 17.34 -19.92
C LYS A 94 -0.22 18.60 -19.13
N TYR A 95 0.01 18.60 -17.82
CA TYR A 95 -0.42 19.66 -16.92
C TYR A 95 0.69 20.11 -15.94
N PRO A 96 1.89 20.49 -16.44
CA PRO A 96 3.02 20.83 -15.59
C PRO A 96 2.72 22.02 -14.66
N GLU A 97 1.87 22.97 -15.08
CA GLU A 97 1.44 24.10 -14.26
C GLU A 97 0.60 23.64 -13.06
N SER A 98 -0.24 22.60 -13.23
CA SER A 98 -1.02 22.02 -12.13
C SER A 98 -0.12 21.35 -11.12
N VAL A 99 0.89 20.59 -11.57
CA VAL A 99 1.91 20.01 -10.69
C VAL A 99 2.63 21.07 -9.88
N LYS A 100 3.06 22.15 -10.57
CA LYS A 100 3.71 23.29 -9.92
C LYS A 100 2.79 23.97 -8.91
N ALA A 101 1.53 24.21 -9.26
CA ALA A 101 0.57 24.86 -8.39
C ALA A 101 0.29 24.06 -7.11
N LEU A 102 0.15 22.74 -7.22
CA LEU A 102 0.01 21.83 -6.07
C LEU A 102 1.23 21.92 -5.15
N HIS A 103 2.43 21.85 -5.72
CA HIS A 103 3.67 21.95 -4.96
C HIS A 103 3.83 23.31 -4.30
N ASP A 104 3.63 24.41 -5.04
CA ASP A 104 3.75 25.78 -4.52
C ASP A 104 2.72 26.07 -3.40
N ALA A 105 1.55 25.43 -3.43
CA ALA A 105 0.56 25.48 -2.37
C ALA A 105 0.96 24.65 -1.13
N GLY A 106 2.09 23.93 -1.17
CA GLY A 106 2.64 23.14 -0.08
C GLY A 106 2.00 21.75 0.06
N HIS A 107 1.37 21.24 -1.00
CA HIS A 107 0.93 19.85 -1.04
C HIS A 107 2.09 18.93 -1.46
N GLU A 108 2.05 17.68 -1.02
CA GLU A 108 2.96 16.67 -1.53
C GLU A 108 2.55 16.23 -2.93
N VAL A 109 3.51 16.16 -3.85
CA VAL A 109 3.33 15.57 -5.18
C VAL A 109 4.16 14.31 -5.27
N MET A 110 3.50 13.17 -5.34
CA MET A 110 4.07 11.83 -5.26
C MET A 110 3.75 11.02 -6.51
N ASN A 111 4.34 9.83 -6.64
CA ASN A 111 4.31 9.01 -7.84
C ASN A 111 3.03 8.16 -7.96
N HIS A 112 2.41 8.14 -9.15
CA HIS A 112 1.29 7.25 -9.50
C HIS A 112 1.57 6.47 -10.81
N SER A 113 2.81 6.04 -11.04
CA SER A 113 3.32 5.43 -12.28
C SER A 113 3.54 6.42 -13.44
N LEU A 114 4.19 5.95 -14.48
CA LEU A 114 4.44 6.75 -15.68
C LEU A 114 3.20 6.84 -16.58
N HIS A 115 2.54 5.71 -16.86
CA HIS A 115 1.45 5.57 -17.83
C HIS A 115 0.17 4.96 -17.29
N HIS A 116 0.05 4.78 -15.97
CA HIS A 116 -1.08 4.11 -15.31
C HIS A 116 -1.25 2.65 -15.76
N ASP A 117 -0.14 1.94 -15.99
CA ASP A 117 -0.14 0.53 -16.40
C ASP A 117 -0.46 -0.43 -15.25
N HIS A 118 -0.94 -1.64 -15.58
CA HIS A 118 -1.16 -2.71 -14.61
C HIS A 118 0.17 -3.30 -14.12
N TYR A 119 0.63 -2.90 -12.95
CA TYR A 119 1.95 -3.28 -12.42
C TYR A 119 2.14 -4.78 -12.21
N ASN A 120 1.07 -5.53 -11.91
CA ASN A 120 1.15 -6.98 -11.81
C ASN A 120 1.50 -7.68 -13.14
N ALA A 121 1.34 -6.99 -14.27
CA ALA A 121 1.72 -7.50 -15.59
C ALA A 121 3.17 -7.15 -15.99
N LEU A 122 3.84 -6.27 -15.23
CA LEU A 122 5.21 -5.82 -15.50
C LEU A 122 6.21 -6.68 -14.73
N THR A 123 7.44 -6.78 -15.24
CA THR A 123 8.55 -7.33 -14.47
C THR A 123 9.06 -6.32 -13.44
N ALA A 124 9.79 -6.77 -12.42
CA ALA A 124 10.38 -5.88 -11.42
C ALA A 124 11.23 -4.77 -12.06
N ASP A 125 12.05 -5.10 -13.08
CA ASP A 125 12.88 -4.11 -13.78
C ASP A 125 12.03 -3.09 -14.55
N GLN A 126 10.89 -3.51 -15.11
CA GLN A 126 9.97 -2.60 -15.79
C GLN A 126 9.27 -1.67 -14.78
N VAL A 127 8.87 -2.18 -13.61
CA VAL A 127 8.33 -1.35 -12.52
C VAL A 127 9.35 -0.31 -12.08
N VAL A 128 10.60 -0.71 -11.85
CA VAL A 128 11.69 0.23 -11.46
C VAL A 128 11.90 1.31 -12.53
N ALA A 129 11.92 0.93 -13.83
CA ALA A 129 12.09 1.88 -14.91
C ALA A 129 10.92 2.88 -15.01
N ASP A 130 9.67 2.40 -14.90
CA ASP A 130 8.45 3.23 -14.93
C ASP A 130 8.44 4.23 -13.76
N VAL A 131 8.66 3.74 -12.54
CA VAL A 131 8.70 4.58 -11.33
C VAL A 131 9.81 5.62 -11.42
N THR A 132 11.00 5.25 -11.91
CA THR A 132 12.13 6.17 -12.07
C THR A 132 11.78 7.30 -13.03
N ALA A 133 11.23 6.96 -14.21
CA ALA A 133 10.88 7.95 -15.22
C ALA A 133 9.79 8.94 -14.72
N CYS A 134 8.80 8.45 -13.98
CA CYS A 134 7.80 9.33 -13.37
C CYS A 134 8.41 10.23 -12.29
N ASN A 135 9.27 9.69 -11.41
CA ASN A 135 9.99 10.47 -10.40
C ASN A 135 10.81 11.61 -11.02
N GLU A 136 11.52 11.34 -12.12
CA GLU A 136 12.32 12.35 -12.83
C GLU A 136 11.45 13.51 -13.35
N LYS A 137 10.27 13.19 -13.92
CA LYS A 137 9.32 14.20 -14.39
C LYS A 137 8.80 15.09 -13.25
N ILE A 138 8.39 14.50 -12.14
CA ILE A 138 7.91 15.23 -10.97
C ILE A 138 9.03 16.10 -10.40
N ALA A 139 10.22 15.53 -10.21
CA ALA A 139 11.37 16.25 -9.66
C ALA A 139 11.85 17.41 -10.54
N ALA A 140 11.72 17.30 -11.87
CA ALA A 140 12.06 18.37 -12.80
C ALA A 140 11.20 19.62 -12.60
N ILE A 141 9.96 19.47 -12.10
CA ILE A 141 9.04 20.60 -11.86
C ILE A 141 9.12 21.10 -10.42
N THR A 142 9.12 20.15 -9.46
CA THR A 142 9.01 20.45 -8.02
C THR A 142 10.35 20.66 -7.34
N GLY A 143 11.43 20.14 -7.91
CA GLY A 143 12.75 20.06 -7.25
C GLY A 143 12.82 18.97 -6.17
N VAL A 144 11.76 18.20 -5.97
CA VAL A 144 11.67 17.14 -4.93
C VAL A 144 11.47 15.79 -5.58
N THR A 145 12.32 14.82 -5.26
CA THR A 145 12.14 13.43 -5.69
C THR A 145 11.06 12.76 -4.83
N PRO A 146 10.01 12.17 -5.42
CA PRO A 146 9.00 11.43 -4.67
C PRO A 146 9.60 10.28 -3.86
N CYS A 147 9.15 10.14 -2.62
CA CYS A 147 9.51 9.01 -1.75
C CYS A 147 8.36 8.03 -1.53
N LEU A 148 7.16 8.38 -1.99
CA LEU A 148 5.95 7.56 -1.91
C LEU A 148 5.43 7.25 -3.30
N ILE A 149 4.78 6.08 -3.43
CA ILE A 149 4.09 5.69 -4.66
C ILE A 149 2.76 5.04 -4.33
N ARG A 150 1.74 5.32 -5.14
CA ARG A 150 0.51 4.52 -5.17
C ARG A 150 0.45 3.78 -6.50
N CYS A 151 0.34 2.44 -6.42
CA CYS A 151 0.24 1.62 -7.62
C CYS A 151 -1.10 1.85 -8.33
N PRO A 152 -1.12 1.93 -9.67
CA PRO A 152 -2.35 2.04 -10.45
C PRO A 152 -3.38 0.97 -10.07
N TYR A 153 -4.66 1.32 -10.08
CA TYR A 153 -5.79 0.43 -9.75
C TYR A 153 -5.74 -0.17 -8.33
N GLY A 154 -4.79 0.23 -7.49
CA GLY A 154 -4.52 -0.45 -6.22
C GLY A 154 -3.92 -1.85 -6.39
N GLU A 155 -3.43 -2.20 -7.57
CA GLU A 155 -2.87 -3.51 -7.89
C GLU A 155 -1.42 -3.64 -7.43
N TYR A 156 -1.11 -4.72 -6.74
CA TYR A 156 0.26 -5.08 -6.36
C TYR A 156 0.36 -6.57 -6.02
N ASP A 157 1.55 -7.08 -6.09
CA ASP A 157 1.97 -8.35 -5.50
C ASP A 157 3.37 -8.21 -4.88
N ASP A 158 3.93 -9.31 -4.39
CA ASP A 158 5.20 -9.27 -3.66
C ASP A 158 6.37 -8.78 -4.52
N HIS A 159 6.36 -9.03 -5.84
CA HIS A 159 7.46 -8.57 -6.70
C HIS A 159 7.39 -7.06 -6.93
N VAL A 160 6.18 -6.50 -7.09
CA VAL A 160 5.95 -5.06 -7.23
C VAL A 160 6.38 -4.32 -5.96
N ILE A 161 5.92 -4.78 -4.79
CA ILE A 161 6.28 -4.18 -3.50
C ILE A 161 7.79 -4.24 -3.25
N SER A 162 8.41 -5.39 -3.56
CA SER A 162 9.87 -5.56 -3.41
C SER A 162 10.65 -4.62 -4.34
N ALA A 163 10.21 -4.47 -5.60
CA ALA A 163 10.83 -3.55 -6.55
C ALA A 163 10.77 -2.10 -6.05
N ILE A 164 9.60 -1.65 -5.61
CA ILE A 164 9.40 -0.29 -5.09
C ILE A 164 10.27 -0.03 -3.85
N ARG A 165 10.26 -0.94 -2.87
CA ARG A 165 11.08 -0.78 -1.65
C ARG A 165 12.57 -0.85 -1.92
N SER A 166 13.02 -1.60 -2.94
CA SER A 166 14.43 -1.61 -3.34
C SER A 166 14.94 -0.25 -3.84
N MET A 167 14.01 0.64 -4.24
CA MET A 167 14.31 2.03 -4.65
C MET A 167 14.30 3.01 -3.46
N GLY A 168 14.06 2.54 -2.24
CA GLY A 168 13.89 3.39 -1.05
C GLY A 168 12.57 4.15 -1.02
N MET A 169 11.57 3.69 -1.78
CA MET A 169 10.22 4.27 -1.80
C MET A 169 9.25 3.41 -0.99
N GLU A 170 8.22 4.04 -0.43
CA GLU A 170 7.18 3.32 0.30
C GLU A 170 5.88 3.27 -0.53
N PRO A 171 5.35 2.04 -0.79
CA PRO A 171 4.07 1.88 -1.46
C PRO A 171 2.91 2.17 -0.51
N ILE A 172 1.99 3.03 -0.95
CA ILE A 172 0.85 3.53 -0.18
C ILE A 172 -0.46 3.09 -0.82
N GLN A 173 -1.39 2.65 0.00
CA GLN A 173 -2.79 2.40 -0.34
C GLN A 173 -3.70 3.34 0.46
N TRP A 174 -4.92 2.90 0.81
CA TRP A 174 -5.90 3.63 1.59
C TRP A 174 -6.78 2.65 2.38
N ASP A 175 -7.26 3.06 3.52
CA ASP A 175 -8.27 2.35 4.29
C ASP A 175 -9.67 2.98 4.15
N VAL A 176 -9.74 4.24 3.68
CA VAL A 176 -11.00 4.93 3.40
C VAL A 176 -11.08 5.33 1.93
N ASP A 177 -11.91 4.62 1.19
CA ASP A 177 -12.21 4.91 -0.22
C ASP A 177 -13.47 5.78 -0.30
N SER A 178 -13.34 6.99 -0.85
CA SER A 178 -14.47 7.92 -1.04
C SER A 178 -15.48 7.41 -2.06
N LEU A 179 -15.04 6.60 -3.03
CA LEU A 179 -15.78 6.17 -4.23
C LEU A 179 -16.27 7.35 -5.08
N ASP A 180 -15.58 8.49 -5.02
CA ASP A 180 -15.91 9.70 -5.78
C ASP A 180 -15.88 9.49 -7.29
N TRP A 181 -15.02 8.60 -7.78
CA TRP A 181 -14.92 8.19 -9.18
C TRP A 181 -16.19 7.48 -9.74
N LYS A 182 -17.14 7.15 -8.86
CA LYS A 182 -18.44 6.57 -9.24
C LYS A 182 -19.54 7.61 -9.43
N ASP A 183 -19.19 8.88 -9.47
CA ASP A 183 -20.12 10.01 -9.56
C ASP A 183 -21.20 10.01 -8.47
N LEU A 184 -20.85 9.54 -7.27
CA LEU A 184 -21.74 9.59 -6.11
C LEU A 184 -22.04 11.06 -5.76
N PRO A 185 -23.27 11.37 -5.32
CA PRO A 185 -23.62 12.69 -4.81
C PRO A 185 -22.70 13.13 -3.67
N ALA A 186 -22.39 14.42 -3.58
CA ALA A 186 -21.49 14.98 -2.57
C ALA A 186 -21.86 14.57 -1.12
N GLY A 187 -23.15 14.49 -0.79
CA GLY A 187 -23.61 14.04 0.51
C GLY A 187 -23.27 12.58 0.83
N GLU A 188 -23.35 11.69 -0.18
CA GLU A 188 -22.99 10.28 -0.01
C GLU A 188 -21.46 10.10 0.15
N ILE A 189 -20.67 10.87 -0.61
CA ILE A 189 -19.21 10.91 -0.47
C ILE A 189 -18.85 11.38 0.94
N THR A 190 -19.49 12.46 1.41
CA THR A 190 -19.27 13.02 2.75
C THR A 190 -19.57 12.01 3.85
N GLU A 191 -20.77 11.41 3.85
CA GLU A 191 -21.17 10.41 4.83
C GLU A 191 -20.22 9.21 4.83
N ARG A 192 -19.87 8.75 3.62
CA ARG A 192 -18.97 7.60 3.45
C ARG A 192 -17.59 7.84 4.06
N VAL A 193 -16.99 9.00 3.84
CA VAL A 193 -15.68 9.34 4.36
C VAL A 193 -15.74 9.57 5.86
N VAL A 194 -16.60 10.47 6.31
CA VAL A 194 -16.70 10.84 7.74
C VAL A 194 -17.00 9.64 8.63
N SER A 195 -17.91 8.75 8.20
CA SER A 195 -18.27 7.57 9.00
C SER A 195 -17.16 6.50 9.11
N ARG A 196 -16.09 6.59 8.32
CA ARG A 196 -15.02 5.57 8.27
C ARG A 196 -13.67 6.03 8.74
N VAL A 197 -13.41 7.34 8.71
CA VAL A 197 -12.11 7.87 9.16
C VAL A 197 -11.85 7.51 10.62
N GLN A 198 -10.67 6.99 10.88
CA GLN A 198 -10.14 6.67 12.20
C GLN A 198 -8.75 7.30 12.35
N PRO A 199 -8.20 7.39 13.57
CA PRO A 199 -6.82 7.82 13.77
C PRO A 199 -5.85 7.01 12.90
N GLY A 200 -5.04 7.72 12.10
CA GLY A 200 -4.11 7.12 11.16
C GLY A 200 -4.67 6.72 9.80
N SER A 201 -5.92 7.04 9.49
CA SER A 201 -6.53 6.75 8.18
C SER A 201 -5.87 7.51 7.04
N ILE A 202 -5.80 6.85 5.89
CA ILE A 202 -5.45 7.43 4.58
C ILE A 202 -6.70 7.40 3.71
N VAL A 203 -7.20 8.58 3.32
CA VAL A 203 -8.42 8.73 2.51
C VAL A 203 -8.05 8.89 1.05
N LEU A 204 -8.69 8.10 0.18
CA LEU A 204 -8.56 8.22 -1.28
C LEU A 204 -9.67 9.07 -1.87
N PHE A 205 -9.25 10.04 -2.68
CA PHE A 205 -10.03 10.78 -3.67
C PHE A 205 -9.33 10.74 -5.03
N HIS A 206 -10.01 11.26 -6.06
CA HIS A 206 -9.46 11.43 -7.40
C HIS A 206 -9.62 12.89 -7.86
N ASN A 207 -8.69 13.34 -8.70
CA ASN A 207 -8.88 14.59 -9.42
C ASN A 207 -9.92 14.40 -10.53
N ALA A 208 -10.49 15.48 -10.98
CA ALA A 208 -11.55 15.52 -12.01
C ALA A 208 -12.77 14.63 -11.69
N ALA A 209 -12.95 14.23 -10.44
CA ALA A 209 -14.16 13.57 -9.97
C ALA A 209 -15.26 14.61 -9.73
N LEU A 210 -16.44 14.38 -10.35
CA LEU A 210 -17.48 15.37 -10.52
C LEU A 210 -17.93 16.10 -9.24
N HIS A 211 -18.03 15.36 -8.12
CA HIS A 211 -18.58 15.88 -6.87
C HIS A 211 -17.59 16.02 -5.74
N THR A 212 -16.29 15.73 -5.97
CA THR A 212 -15.24 15.85 -4.94
C THR A 212 -15.06 17.28 -4.44
N PRO A 213 -14.99 18.32 -5.29
CA PRO A 213 -14.90 19.71 -4.82
C PRO A 213 -16.13 20.15 -4.00
N GLU A 214 -17.31 19.60 -4.29
CA GLU A 214 -18.55 19.89 -3.56
C GLU A 214 -18.58 19.20 -2.18
N ALA A 215 -18.09 17.95 -2.10
CA ALA A 215 -18.09 17.14 -0.88
C ALA A 215 -17.00 17.57 0.13
N LEU A 216 -15.82 17.96 -0.39
CA LEU A 216 -14.61 18.17 0.41
C LEU A 216 -14.79 19.20 1.55
N PRO A 217 -15.46 20.36 1.37
CA PRO A 217 -15.69 21.29 2.48
C PRO A 217 -16.41 20.68 3.67
N ALA A 218 -17.49 19.94 3.45
CA ALA A 218 -18.27 19.32 4.50
C ALA A 218 -17.48 18.20 5.23
N ILE A 219 -16.66 17.46 4.50
CA ILE A 219 -15.76 16.44 5.07
C ILE A 219 -14.73 17.10 5.98
N LEU A 220 -14.04 18.13 5.50
CA LEU A 220 -13.02 18.83 6.27
C LEU A 220 -13.61 19.50 7.52
N GLU A 221 -14.73 20.20 7.38
CA GLU A 221 -15.42 20.85 8.52
C GLU A 221 -15.81 19.85 9.59
N THR A 222 -16.40 18.72 9.20
CA THR A 222 -16.86 17.70 10.16
C THR A 222 -15.69 17.08 10.88
N LEU A 223 -14.66 16.63 10.17
CA LEU A 223 -13.51 15.97 10.80
C LEU A 223 -12.70 16.95 11.67
N LEU A 224 -12.54 18.22 11.27
CA LEU A 224 -11.92 19.24 12.12
C LEU A 224 -12.74 19.51 13.38
N GLN A 225 -14.08 19.56 13.30
CA GLN A 225 -14.96 19.70 14.48
C GLN A 225 -14.88 18.49 15.41
N GLU A 226 -14.66 17.30 14.87
CA GLU A 226 -14.42 16.09 15.65
C GLU A 226 -13.01 16.04 16.27
N GLY A 227 -12.15 17.01 15.96
CA GLY A 227 -10.82 17.15 16.52
C GLY A 227 -9.72 16.44 15.72
N TYR A 228 -9.97 16.05 14.48
CA TYR A 228 -8.93 15.55 13.61
C TYR A 228 -8.00 16.66 13.14
N THR A 229 -6.74 16.32 12.97
CA THR A 229 -5.75 17.11 12.22
C THR A 229 -5.38 16.38 10.93
N PHE A 230 -5.09 17.15 9.90
CA PHE A 230 -4.70 16.62 8.59
C PHE A 230 -3.22 16.87 8.36
N VAL A 231 -2.50 15.83 7.95
CA VAL A 231 -1.08 15.89 7.59
C VAL A 231 -0.85 15.22 6.25
N PRO A 232 0.19 15.59 5.49
CA PRO A 232 0.63 14.81 4.35
C PRO A 232 0.97 13.37 4.74
N ILE A 233 0.90 12.44 3.77
CA ILE A 233 1.13 11.01 4.07
C ILE A 233 2.56 10.78 4.58
N SER A 234 3.57 11.50 4.07
CA SER A 234 4.95 11.34 4.55
C SER A 234 5.13 11.71 6.03
N GLU A 235 4.28 12.61 6.55
CA GLU A 235 4.24 12.97 7.98
C GLU A 235 3.36 12.00 8.80
N LEU A 236 2.38 11.36 8.15
CA LEU A 236 1.52 10.39 8.80
C LEU A 236 2.23 9.07 9.06
N ILE A 237 2.99 8.55 8.09
CA ILE A 237 3.64 7.24 8.19
C ILE A 237 4.76 7.24 9.23
N LEU A 238 5.03 6.08 9.82
CA LEU A 238 6.15 5.91 10.73
C LEU A 238 7.45 5.92 9.94
N PRO A 239 8.47 6.67 10.39
CA PRO A 239 9.77 6.71 9.71
C PRO A 239 10.54 5.41 9.92
N GLY A 240 11.58 5.21 9.07
CA GLY A 240 12.52 4.11 9.20
C GLY A 240 12.35 3.03 8.16
N GLU A 241 12.87 1.84 8.45
CA GLU A 241 12.94 0.70 7.53
C GLU A 241 11.90 -0.37 7.89
N TYR A 242 11.21 -0.91 6.88
CA TYR A 242 10.26 -2.00 7.01
C TYR A 242 10.90 -3.24 7.65
N ASN A 243 10.21 -3.85 8.62
CA ASN A 243 10.66 -4.95 9.47
C ASN A 243 11.87 -4.64 10.39
N VAL A 244 12.31 -3.40 10.46
CA VAL A 244 13.34 -2.92 11.40
C VAL A 244 12.72 -1.94 12.38
N ASP A 245 12.22 -0.81 11.88
CA ASP A 245 11.66 0.26 12.69
C ASP A 245 10.14 0.19 12.79
N TYR A 246 9.50 -0.42 11.81
CA TYR A 246 8.05 -0.66 11.80
C TYR A 246 7.70 -1.99 11.11
N THR A 247 6.48 -2.45 11.35
CA THR A 247 5.89 -3.62 10.68
C THR A 247 4.55 -3.23 10.05
N ILE A 248 4.05 -4.09 9.15
CA ILE A 248 2.73 -3.95 8.57
C ILE A 248 1.94 -5.21 8.90
N ASP A 249 0.76 -5.05 9.49
CA ASP A 249 -0.10 -6.16 9.84
C ASP A 249 -0.86 -6.71 8.60
N HIS A 250 -1.70 -7.70 8.81
CA HIS A 250 -2.45 -8.35 7.74
C HIS A 250 -3.54 -7.46 7.10
N THR A 251 -3.87 -6.34 7.71
CA THR A 251 -4.82 -5.34 7.17
C THR A 251 -4.12 -4.23 6.39
N GLY A 252 -2.78 -4.21 6.39
CA GLY A 252 -1.98 -3.14 5.81
C GLY A 252 -1.74 -1.97 6.77
N ARG A 253 -2.09 -2.10 8.05
CA ARG A 253 -1.82 -1.07 9.05
C ARG A 253 -0.35 -1.08 9.45
N GLN A 254 0.30 0.07 9.34
CA GLN A 254 1.68 0.26 9.78
C GLN A 254 1.71 0.40 11.31
N LEU A 255 2.55 -0.40 11.96
CA LEU A 255 2.70 -0.50 13.40
C LEU A 255 4.15 -0.23 13.80
N PRO A 256 4.44 0.44 14.92
CA PRO A 256 5.79 0.51 15.45
C PRO A 256 6.39 -0.89 15.65
N ALA A 257 7.67 -1.06 15.35
CA ALA A 257 8.34 -2.32 15.67
C ALA A 257 8.28 -2.56 17.18
N GLN A 258 7.86 -3.76 17.57
CA GLN A 258 7.92 -4.14 18.98
C GLN A 258 9.39 -4.26 19.41
N PRO A 259 9.80 -3.69 20.57
CA PRO A 259 11.14 -3.90 21.07
C PRO A 259 11.37 -5.41 21.17
N SER A 260 12.45 -5.88 20.54
CA SER A 260 12.83 -7.30 20.61
C SER A 260 12.90 -7.70 22.08
N SER A 261 11.99 -8.57 22.53
CA SER A 261 12.11 -9.23 23.82
C SER A 261 13.30 -10.17 23.74
N SER A 262 14.52 -9.66 24.01
CA SER A 262 15.67 -10.52 24.25
C SER A 262 15.34 -11.42 25.43
N PRO A 263 15.39 -12.74 25.28
CA PRO A 263 15.28 -13.60 26.43
C PRO A 263 16.51 -13.32 27.34
N ARG A 264 16.22 -13.00 28.60
CA ARG A 264 17.24 -12.95 29.65
C ARG A 264 17.76 -14.33 29.97
#